data_d36b63fd15e4588a1f785ecb87c3d12b
#
_entry.id   d36b63fd15e4588a1f785ecb87c3d12b
#
_cell.length_a   1.000
_cell.length_b   1.000
_cell.length_c   1.000
_cell.angle_alpha   90.00
_cell.angle_beta   90.00
_cell.angle_gamma   90.00
#
_symmetry.space_group_name_H-M   'P 1'
#
loop_
_entity.id
_entity.type
_entity.pdbx_description
1 polymer ?
#
loop_
_entity_poly.entity_id
_entity_poly.type
_entity_poly.pdbx_seq_one_letter_code
_entity_poly.pdbx_strand_id
1 'polypeptide(L)'
;VVSFTQMVLGTPKSLVAKALFTNEGVDAKTSMIFKYENGAIANLSCTMYDSQPNRAIISGEKGWIEIDPTFYAPTSVKVITKNKREIIFANSYKGHGLREQAKEMENCIMKNNIESKKMSHSESIEVMKIMDRVRNEIGLEY
;
A
#
# COMPACT_ATOMS: atom_id res chain seq x y z
N VAL A 1 1.36 0.73 -3.57
CA VAL A 1 0.12 1.34 -3.02
C VAL A 1 -0.92 0.28 -2.65
N VAL A 2 -1.25 -0.69 -3.53
CA VAL A 2 -2.32 -1.71 -3.29
C VAL A 2 -2.07 -2.53 -2.04
N SER A 3 -0.87 -3.12 -1.88
CA SER A 3 -0.53 -3.95 -0.71
C SER A 3 -0.65 -3.19 0.62
N PHE A 4 -0.22 -1.93 0.67
CA PHE A 4 -0.38 -1.09 1.85
C PHE A 4 -1.86 -0.85 2.19
N THR A 5 -2.68 -0.57 1.18
CA THR A 5 -4.11 -0.33 1.36
C THR A 5 -4.84 -1.60 1.79
N GLN A 6 -4.47 -2.77 1.22
CA GLN A 6 -4.96 -4.07 1.65
C GLN A 6 -4.63 -4.35 3.11
N MET A 7 -3.40 -4.07 3.56
CA MET A 7 -2.99 -4.23 4.95
C MET A 7 -3.84 -3.38 5.92
N VAL A 8 -4.24 -2.17 5.52
CA VAL A 8 -4.97 -1.22 6.40
C VAL A 8 -6.48 -1.45 6.37
N LEU A 9 -7.06 -1.70 5.20
CA LEU A 9 -8.51 -1.70 4.97
C LEU A 9 -9.08 -3.06 4.55
N GLY A 10 -8.22 -4.04 4.24
CA GLY A 10 -8.64 -5.33 3.70
C GLY A 10 -9.03 -5.27 2.23
N THR A 11 -9.80 -6.27 1.79
CA THR A 11 -10.20 -6.41 0.38
C THR A 11 -11.33 -5.45 0.02
N PRO A 12 -11.20 -4.64 -1.06
CA PRO A 12 -12.24 -3.70 -1.46
C PRO A 12 -13.45 -4.42 -2.06
N LYS A 13 -14.66 -3.97 -1.68
CA LYS A 13 -15.92 -4.43 -2.25
C LYS A 13 -16.01 -4.10 -3.74
N SER A 14 -15.70 -2.86 -4.10
CA SER A 14 -15.68 -2.39 -5.49
C SER A 14 -14.50 -1.45 -5.72
N LEU A 15 -14.10 -1.34 -6.97
CA LEU A 15 -13.06 -0.42 -7.40
C LEU A 15 -13.39 0.15 -8.78
N VAL A 16 -12.83 1.33 -9.04
CA VAL A 16 -12.73 1.94 -10.37
C VAL A 16 -11.31 2.40 -10.58
N ALA A 17 -10.82 2.32 -11.81
CA ALA A 17 -9.48 2.74 -12.18
C ALA A 17 -9.47 3.39 -13.57
N LYS A 18 -8.52 4.31 -13.79
CA LYS A 18 -8.20 4.89 -15.10
C LYS A 18 -6.69 4.97 -15.25
N ALA A 19 -6.22 4.72 -16.45
CA ALA A 19 -4.82 4.74 -16.77
C ALA A 19 -4.52 5.58 -18.01
N LEU A 20 -3.30 6.11 -18.05
CA LEU A 20 -2.66 6.60 -19.24
C LEU A 20 -1.63 5.55 -19.68
N PHE A 21 -1.68 5.15 -20.94
CA PHE A 21 -0.78 4.16 -21.49
C PHE A 21 0.37 4.81 -22.27
N THR A 22 1.52 4.15 -22.31
CA THR A 22 2.60 4.47 -23.23
C THR A 22 2.23 3.99 -24.64
N ASN A 23 3.04 4.36 -25.63
CA ASN A 23 2.88 3.88 -27.01
C ASN A 23 3.06 2.33 -27.11
N GLU A 24 3.79 1.75 -26.18
CA GLU A 24 4.04 0.31 -26.08
C GLU A 24 2.93 -0.44 -25.33
N GLY A 25 1.87 0.26 -24.87
CA GLY A 25 0.73 -0.34 -24.19
C GLY A 25 0.95 -0.59 -22.69
N VAL A 26 1.96 0.01 -22.06
CA VAL A 26 2.20 -0.10 -20.62
C VAL A 26 1.49 1.05 -19.88
N ASP A 27 0.90 0.75 -18.72
CA ASP A 27 0.22 1.74 -17.87
C ASP A 27 1.22 2.70 -17.21
N ALA A 28 1.44 3.83 -17.86
CA ALA A 28 2.39 4.84 -17.40
C ALA A 28 1.92 5.62 -16.17
N LYS A 29 0.61 5.78 -16.01
CA LYS A 29 -0.03 6.45 -14.87
C LYS A 29 -1.38 5.83 -14.61
N THR A 30 -1.61 5.38 -13.38
CA THR A 30 -2.88 4.77 -12.98
C THR A 30 -3.41 5.44 -11.72
N SER A 31 -4.69 5.81 -11.74
CA SER A 31 -5.43 6.31 -10.58
C SER A 31 -6.58 5.36 -10.26
N MET A 32 -6.76 5.06 -8.97
CA MET A 32 -7.71 4.06 -8.50
C MET A 32 -8.52 4.60 -7.32
N ILE A 33 -9.80 4.22 -7.26
CA ILE A 33 -10.67 4.47 -6.11
C ILE A 33 -11.21 3.12 -5.64
N PHE A 34 -10.94 2.76 -4.39
CA PHE A 34 -11.42 1.54 -3.76
C PHE A 34 -12.49 1.88 -2.74
N LYS A 35 -13.62 1.15 -2.77
CA LYS A 35 -14.71 1.28 -1.81
C LYS A 35 -14.82 0.00 -0.97
N TYR A 36 -14.98 0.14 0.33
CA TYR A 36 -15.03 -0.94 1.31
C TYR A 36 -16.42 -1.10 1.90
N GLU A 37 -16.71 -2.28 2.48
CA GLU A 37 -18.01 -2.62 3.05
C GLU A 37 -18.38 -1.71 4.23
N ASN A 38 -17.40 -1.30 5.03
CA ASN A 38 -17.56 -0.37 6.16
C ASN A 38 -17.72 1.10 5.75
N GLY A 39 -17.83 1.39 4.44
CA GLY A 39 -17.98 2.74 3.90
C GLY A 39 -16.67 3.50 3.70
N ALA A 40 -15.51 2.95 4.05
CA ALA A 40 -14.22 3.57 3.76
C ALA A 40 -13.99 3.69 2.26
N ILE A 41 -13.24 4.72 1.88
CA ILE A 41 -12.80 4.96 0.49
C ILE A 41 -11.30 5.21 0.49
N ALA A 42 -10.56 4.52 -0.38
CA ALA A 42 -9.15 4.80 -0.62
C ALA A 42 -8.93 5.35 -2.02
N ASN A 43 -8.14 6.41 -2.12
CA ASN A 43 -7.68 7.00 -3.37
C ASN A 43 -6.20 6.68 -3.54
N LEU A 44 -5.84 6.01 -4.62
CA LEU A 44 -4.49 5.57 -4.90
C LEU A 44 -4.04 6.08 -6.27
N SER A 45 -2.77 6.37 -6.38
CA SER A 45 -2.15 6.68 -7.67
C SER A 45 -0.74 6.12 -7.76
N CYS A 46 -0.33 5.76 -8.97
CA CYS A 46 1.05 5.45 -9.32
C CYS A 46 1.35 6.04 -10.69
N THR A 47 2.60 6.41 -10.92
CA THR A 47 3.04 7.01 -12.19
C THR A 47 4.52 6.76 -12.41
N MET A 48 4.90 6.63 -13.68
CA MET A 48 6.30 6.63 -14.14
C MET A 48 6.72 8.00 -14.69
N TYR A 49 5.76 8.89 -14.96
CA TYR A 49 6.03 10.17 -15.62
C TYR A 49 6.17 11.34 -14.65
N ASP A 50 5.40 11.31 -13.55
CA ASP A 50 5.33 12.45 -12.65
C ASP A 50 6.15 12.22 -11.37
N SER A 51 6.80 13.25 -10.87
CA SER A 51 7.34 13.25 -9.52
C SER A 51 6.21 13.40 -8.51
N GLN A 52 6.11 12.49 -7.56
CA GLN A 52 5.12 12.52 -6.49
C GLN A 52 5.80 12.43 -5.12
N PRO A 53 5.20 13.00 -4.06
CA PRO A 53 5.81 12.99 -2.72
C PRO A 53 5.86 11.60 -2.07
N ASN A 54 5.32 10.55 -2.68
CA ASN A 54 5.33 9.15 -2.20
C ASN A 54 4.96 9.00 -0.71
N ARG A 55 3.96 9.76 -0.26
CA ARG A 55 3.43 9.71 1.11
C ARG A 55 2.10 8.96 1.15
N ALA A 56 1.72 8.50 2.35
CA ALA A 56 0.39 7.97 2.59
C ALA A 56 -0.29 8.72 3.73
N ILE A 57 -1.61 8.89 3.64
CA ILE A 57 -2.45 9.51 4.66
C ILE A 57 -3.64 8.60 4.94
N ILE A 58 -3.89 8.32 6.21
CA ILE A 58 -5.05 7.55 6.68
C ILE A 58 -5.89 8.49 7.52
N SER A 59 -7.08 8.86 7.03
CA SER A 59 -7.99 9.76 7.71
C SER A 59 -9.09 9.01 8.45
N GLY A 60 -9.44 9.47 9.65
CA GLY A 60 -10.51 8.93 10.47
C GLY A 60 -11.19 10.01 11.29
N GLU A 61 -12.29 9.67 11.97
CA GLU A 61 -13.10 10.60 12.75
C GLU A 61 -12.34 11.25 13.93
N LYS A 62 -11.33 10.56 14.46
CA LYS A 62 -10.55 11.02 15.63
C LYS A 62 -9.26 11.75 15.27
N GLY A 63 -8.94 11.86 13.98
CA GLY A 63 -7.72 12.46 13.47
C GLY A 63 -7.21 11.73 12.23
N TRP A 64 -5.93 11.89 11.92
CA TRP A 64 -5.31 11.24 10.77
C TRP A 64 -3.89 10.79 11.08
N ILE A 65 -3.40 9.88 10.27
CA ILE A 65 -2.03 9.37 10.29
C ILE A 65 -1.36 9.81 9.00
N GLU A 66 -0.21 10.44 9.10
CA GLU A 66 0.68 10.74 7.98
C GLU A 66 1.88 9.81 8.03
N ILE A 67 2.20 9.21 6.89
CA ILE A 67 3.41 8.42 6.69
C ILE A 67 4.29 9.23 5.74
N ASP A 68 5.47 9.60 6.23
CA ASP A 68 6.40 10.47 5.52
C ASP A 68 6.88 9.81 4.19
N PRO A 69 7.37 10.59 3.23
CA PRO A 69 8.03 10.04 2.06
C PRO A 69 9.23 9.17 2.49
N THR A 70 9.44 8.10 1.98
CA THR A 70 8.95 7.14 1.02
C THR A 70 8.12 6.08 1.75
N PHE A 71 6.81 6.16 1.74
CA PHE A 71 5.91 5.40 2.62
C PHE A 71 6.07 3.86 2.52
N TYR A 72 6.62 3.34 1.46
CA TYR A 72 6.88 1.91 1.23
C TYR A 72 8.25 1.44 1.75
N ALA A 73 9.03 2.32 2.35
CA ALA A 73 10.28 2.02 3.02
C ALA A 73 10.18 2.45 4.51
N PRO A 74 11.09 2.03 5.39
CA PRO A 74 11.08 2.50 6.77
C PRO A 74 11.17 4.03 6.83
N THR A 75 10.15 4.65 7.36
CA THR A 75 10.03 6.11 7.47
C THR A 75 9.30 6.50 8.74
N SER A 76 9.22 7.79 9.02
CA SER A 76 8.52 8.30 10.20
C SER A 76 7.01 8.31 10.00
N VAL A 77 6.28 8.10 11.08
CA VAL A 77 4.81 8.14 11.12
C VAL A 77 4.36 9.20 12.11
N LYS A 78 3.41 10.05 11.72
CA LYS A 78 2.81 11.07 12.54
C LYS A 78 1.35 10.75 12.76
N VAL A 79 0.91 10.78 14.00
CA VAL A 79 -0.50 10.68 14.37
C VAL A 79 -0.96 12.05 14.84
N ILE A 80 -1.93 12.63 14.15
CA ILE A 80 -2.50 13.93 14.46
C ILE A 80 -3.95 13.73 14.90
N THR A 81 -4.23 14.05 16.16
CA THR A 81 -5.58 13.91 16.71
C THR A 81 -6.47 15.10 16.30
N LYS A 82 -7.79 14.94 16.42
CA LYS A 82 -8.77 16.01 16.16
C LYS A 82 -8.47 17.30 16.96
N ASN A 83 -7.88 17.16 18.16
CA ASN A 83 -7.47 18.30 19.00
C ASN A 83 -6.07 18.84 18.63
N LYS A 84 -5.56 18.50 17.45
CA LYS A 84 -4.25 18.91 16.92
C LYS A 84 -3.04 18.48 17.78
N ARG A 85 -3.21 17.49 18.67
CA ARG A 85 -2.08 16.86 19.34
C ARG A 85 -1.35 15.98 18.35
N GLU A 86 -0.05 16.19 18.23
CA GLU A 86 0.83 15.42 17.35
C GLU A 86 1.65 14.41 18.16
N ILE A 87 1.74 13.19 17.66
CA ILE A 87 2.59 12.12 18.19
C ILE A 87 3.44 11.63 17.01
N ILE A 88 4.75 11.69 17.17
CA ILE A 88 5.70 11.30 16.13
C ILE A 88 6.38 9.99 16.51
N PHE A 89 6.29 9.00 15.62
CA PHE A 89 7.06 7.78 15.65
C PHE A 89 8.22 7.92 14.66
N ALA A 90 9.38 8.33 15.18
CA ALA A 90 10.55 8.53 14.34
C ALA A 90 11.07 7.21 13.79
N ASN A 91 11.57 7.25 12.56
CA ASN A 91 12.22 6.10 11.96
C ASN A 91 13.55 5.78 12.69
N SER A 92 13.65 4.57 13.23
CA SER A 92 14.86 4.04 13.88
C SER A 92 15.64 3.04 13.02
N TYR A 93 15.12 2.69 11.83
CA TYR A 93 15.76 1.72 10.93
C TYR A 93 16.92 2.36 10.16
N LYS A 94 17.97 1.57 9.95
CA LYS A 94 19.06 1.92 9.04
C LYS A 94 18.86 1.25 7.69
N GLY A 95 18.96 2.03 6.60
CA GLY A 95 18.79 1.55 5.23
C GLY A 95 17.33 1.41 4.79
N HIS A 96 17.09 0.67 3.72
CA HIS A 96 15.80 0.61 3.01
C HIS A 96 14.85 -0.51 3.47
N GLY A 97 15.14 -1.19 4.57
CA GLY A 97 14.26 -2.23 5.12
C GLY A 97 14.36 -3.62 4.45
N LEU A 98 15.07 -3.78 3.35
CA LEU A 98 15.23 -5.08 2.67
C LEU A 98 15.85 -6.16 3.57
N ARG A 99 16.73 -5.76 4.47
CA ARG A 99 17.31 -6.63 5.49
C ARG A 99 16.23 -7.29 6.37
N GLU A 100 15.14 -6.60 6.64
CA GLU A 100 14.09 -7.10 7.53
C GLU A 100 13.29 -8.23 6.85
N GLN A 101 13.19 -8.23 5.52
CA GLN A 101 12.62 -9.35 4.77
C GLN A 101 13.49 -10.61 4.90
N ALA A 102 14.82 -10.47 4.79
CA ALA A 102 15.75 -11.58 4.95
C ALA A 102 15.68 -12.17 6.37
N LYS A 103 15.63 -11.31 7.40
CA LYS A 103 15.45 -11.76 8.80
C LYS A 103 14.11 -12.48 9.04
N GLU A 104 13.03 -11.99 8.43
CA GLU A 104 11.73 -12.65 8.54
C GLU A 104 11.76 -14.04 7.89
N MET A 105 12.40 -14.17 6.72
CA MET A 105 12.61 -15.45 6.06
C MET A 105 13.41 -16.40 6.94
N GLU A 106 14.55 -15.96 7.47
CA GLU A 106 15.38 -16.74 8.39
C GLU A 106 14.57 -17.23 9.61
N ASN A 107 13.80 -16.33 10.24
CA ASN A 107 12.94 -16.68 11.37
C ASN A 107 11.88 -17.73 11.02
N CYS A 108 11.28 -17.64 9.83
CA CYS A 108 10.32 -18.63 9.35
C CYS A 108 10.98 -20.00 9.17
N ILE A 109 12.15 -20.05 8.54
CA ILE A 109 12.91 -21.29 8.34
C ILE A 109 13.29 -21.92 9.68
N MET A 110 13.86 -21.14 10.60
CA MET A 110 14.26 -21.64 11.94
C MET A 110 13.10 -22.19 12.77
N LYS A 111 11.89 -21.67 12.55
CA LYS A 111 10.66 -22.11 13.25
C LYS A 111 9.86 -23.15 12.47
N ASN A 112 10.36 -23.65 11.34
CA ASN A 112 9.65 -24.54 10.42
C ASN A 112 8.29 -23.98 9.98
N ASN A 113 8.15 -22.65 9.86
CA ASN A 113 6.98 -22.01 9.29
C ASN A 113 7.08 -22.02 7.78
N ILE A 114 6.02 -22.43 7.08
CA ILE A 114 5.97 -22.44 5.61
C ILE A 114 5.66 -21.08 5.01
N GLU A 115 5.22 -20.14 5.84
CA GLU A 115 4.92 -18.76 5.43
C GLU A 115 5.15 -17.77 6.58
N SER A 116 5.29 -16.49 6.26
CA SER A 116 5.33 -15.41 7.24
C SER A 116 3.91 -15.03 7.68
N LYS A 117 3.73 -14.80 8.99
CA LYS A 117 2.48 -14.23 9.50
C LYS A 117 2.29 -12.74 9.16
N LYS A 118 3.35 -12.07 8.72
CA LYS A 118 3.29 -10.65 8.30
C LYS A 118 2.81 -10.49 6.88
N MET A 119 3.05 -11.50 6.04
CA MET A 119 2.60 -11.55 4.64
C MET A 119 2.40 -13.02 4.30
N SER A 120 1.19 -13.51 4.51
CA SER A 120 0.83 -14.90 4.22
C SER A 120 0.67 -15.14 2.72
N HIS A 121 0.65 -16.41 2.30
CA HIS A 121 0.34 -16.77 0.91
C HIS A 121 -1.06 -16.27 0.51
N SER A 122 -2.05 -16.41 1.39
CA SER A 122 -3.39 -15.90 1.13
C SER A 122 -3.43 -14.39 0.94
N GLU A 123 -2.71 -13.62 1.75
CA GLU A 123 -2.61 -12.18 1.61
C GLU A 123 -1.95 -11.76 0.28
N SER A 124 -0.87 -12.45 -0.10
CA SER A 124 -0.21 -12.25 -1.39
C SER A 124 -1.16 -12.49 -2.56
N ILE A 125 -1.95 -13.57 -2.49
CA ILE A 125 -2.95 -13.91 -3.52
C ILE A 125 -4.05 -12.83 -3.58
N GLU A 126 -4.55 -12.35 -2.44
CA GLU A 126 -5.57 -11.29 -2.43
C GLU A 126 -5.06 -9.98 -3.02
N VAL A 127 -3.82 -9.59 -2.72
CA VAL A 127 -3.19 -8.41 -3.37
C VAL A 127 -3.13 -8.61 -4.88
N MET A 128 -2.73 -9.78 -5.38
CA MET A 128 -2.69 -10.06 -6.81
C MET A 128 -4.08 -10.03 -7.45
N LYS A 129 -5.11 -10.59 -6.80
CA LYS A 129 -6.49 -10.52 -7.28
C LYS A 129 -7.00 -9.07 -7.41
N ILE A 130 -6.64 -8.20 -6.45
CA ILE A 130 -6.99 -6.77 -6.53
C ILE A 130 -6.29 -6.13 -7.72
N MET A 131 -5.01 -6.44 -7.93
CA MET A 131 -4.25 -5.93 -9.09
C MET A 131 -4.84 -6.40 -10.41
N ASP A 132 -5.29 -7.67 -10.51
CA ASP A 132 -5.97 -8.19 -11.70
C ASP A 132 -7.30 -7.48 -11.95
N ARG A 133 -8.08 -7.20 -10.91
CA ARG A 133 -9.29 -6.39 -11.04
C ARG A 133 -8.99 -4.98 -11.56
N VAL A 134 -7.90 -4.35 -11.09
CA VAL A 134 -7.46 -3.04 -11.60
C VAL A 134 -7.05 -3.13 -13.07
N ARG A 135 -6.27 -4.15 -13.47
CA ARG A 135 -5.86 -4.38 -14.86
C ARG A 135 -7.08 -4.53 -15.76
N ASN A 136 -8.04 -5.35 -15.37
CA ASN A 136 -9.29 -5.53 -16.12
C ASN A 136 -10.07 -4.21 -16.26
N GLU A 137 -10.13 -3.40 -15.20
CA GLU A 137 -10.85 -2.11 -15.21
C GLU A 137 -10.20 -1.08 -16.15
N ILE A 138 -8.87 -1.10 -16.29
CA ILE A 138 -8.14 -0.20 -17.20
C ILE A 138 -7.98 -0.77 -18.60
N GLY A 139 -8.34 -2.05 -18.84
CA GLY A 139 -8.18 -2.72 -20.13
C GLY A 139 -6.72 -3.10 -20.45
N LEU A 140 -5.90 -3.38 -19.43
CA LEU A 140 -4.52 -3.84 -19.63
C LEU A 140 -4.52 -5.36 -19.82
N GLU A 141 -4.11 -5.81 -21.00
CA GLU A 141 -3.89 -7.22 -21.37
C GLU A 141 -2.39 -7.47 -21.59
N TYR A 142 -1.92 -8.65 -21.18
CA TYR A 142 -0.53 -9.11 -21.41
C TYR A 142 -0.48 -10.23 -22.42
#